data_aa583a11d84d5f47df9623b87aa2ef5c
#
_entry.id   aa583a11d84d5f47df9623b87aa2ef5c
#
_cell.length_a   1.000
_cell.length_b   1.000
_cell.length_c   1.000
_cell.angle_alpha   90.00
_cell.angle_beta   90.00
_cell.angle_gamma   90.00
#
_symmetry.space_group_name_H-M   'P 1'
#
loop_
_entity.id
_entity.type
_entity.pdbx_description
1 polymer ?
#
loop_
_entity_poly.entity_id
_entity_poly.type
_entity_poly.pdbx_seq_one_letter_code
_entity_poly.pdbx_strand_id
1 'polypeptide(L)'
;MKKFWALLLITAVFIVSGCGSAGNGKTADGKITVAASFYPMAEFARAVGGSHAEVYTMIGDGIEPHDWEPSARDLTRLAKAKVFVYNGGVEPWAQPALDAVADEGVLPVEAGKAFMAEQNSRLDPHFWLSPRKAEAEVLAVRDAFIKADPANAAAYEKNAADYIERIKELDRKMAAVKQKAQIKTFVTTHAAFGHLAADYGLKQISIMGLSPQSEPSPAALNKLVGVMREENIKYVFFETLVSPRIAESIAAEAGARTLVLDPIEGLSGEGRRSGDDYLKIMERNIKNLEIALNGKEE
;
A
#
# COMPACT_ATOMS: atom_id res chain seq x y z
N MET A 1 60.13 65.78 -20.90
CA MET A 1 59.16 65.39 -19.86
C MET A 1 58.08 64.54 -20.45
N LYS A 2 58.20 63.20 -20.33
CA LYS A 2 57.23 62.24 -20.93
C LYS A 2 56.43 61.65 -19.77
N LYS A 3 55.09 61.92 -19.75
CA LYS A 3 54.17 61.37 -18.78
C LYS A 3 53.71 59.99 -19.29
N PHE A 4 54.01 58.88 -18.53
CA PHE A 4 53.47 57.58 -18.73
C PHE A 4 52.12 57.50 -18.03
N TRP A 5 51.08 57.16 -18.77
CA TRP A 5 49.78 56.79 -18.25
C TRP A 5 49.73 55.26 -18.18
N ALA A 6 49.68 54.71 -17.01
CA ALA A 6 49.43 53.27 -16.80
C ALA A 6 47.91 53.02 -16.82
N LEU A 7 47.47 52.26 -17.79
CA LEU A 7 46.08 51.83 -17.93
C LEU A 7 45.89 50.56 -17.07
N LEU A 8 45.13 50.64 -15.98
CA LEU A 8 44.81 49.52 -15.13
C LEU A 8 43.58 48.81 -15.72
N LEU A 9 43.77 47.61 -16.33
CA LEU A 9 42.70 46.74 -16.79
C LEU A 9 42.15 45.98 -15.61
N ILE A 10 40.96 46.35 -15.13
CA ILE A 10 40.21 45.58 -14.15
C ILE A 10 39.44 44.49 -14.89
N THR A 11 39.92 43.25 -14.82
CA THR A 11 39.23 42.07 -15.31
C THR A 11 38.14 41.66 -14.33
N ALA A 12 36.88 42.01 -14.59
CA ALA A 12 35.75 41.57 -13.82
C ALA A 12 35.50 40.09 -14.13
N VAL A 13 35.86 39.22 -13.20
CA VAL A 13 35.48 37.79 -13.26
C VAL A 13 34.00 37.67 -12.88
N PHE A 14 33.14 37.53 -13.85
CA PHE A 14 31.77 37.13 -13.64
C PHE A 14 31.75 35.66 -13.18
N ILE A 15 31.58 35.45 -11.87
CA ILE A 15 31.20 34.15 -11.33
C ILE A 15 29.74 33.93 -11.74
N VAL A 16 29.53 33.23 -12.85
CA VAL A 16 28.21 32.68 -13.20
C VAL A 16 27.94 31.59 -12.17
N SER A 17 27.22 31.94 -11.09
CA SER A 17 26.56 30.95 -10.25
C SER A 17 25.54 30.23 -11.13
N GLY A 18 25.94 29.09 -11.69
CA GLY A 18 25.02 28.21 -12.36
C GLY A 18 23.94 27.82 -11.35
N CYS A 19 22.72 28.32 -11.57
CA CYS A 19 21.54 27.69 -11.00
C CYS A 19 21.57 26.24 -11.49
N GLY A 20 21.99 25.32 -10.63
CA GLY A 20 21.89 23.90 -10.88
C GLY A 20 20.41 23.61 -11.17
N SER A 21 20.11 23.28 -12.43
CA SER A 21 18.86 22.68 -12.81
C SER A 21 18.63 21.53 -11.83
N ALA A 22 17.63 21.63 -10.96
CA ALA A 22 17.20 20.49 -10.15
C ALA A 22 16.97 19.35 -11.14
N GLY A 23 17.78 18.29 -11.04
CA GLY A 23 17.69 17.15 -11.96
C GLY A 23 16.27 16.60 -11.88
N ASN A 24 15.72 16.20 -13.02
CA ASN A 24 14.34 15.71 -13.15
C ASN A 24 14.06 14.71 -12.02
N GLY A 25 13.03 14.97 -11.16
CA GLY A 25 12.62 14.10 -10.07
C GLY A 25 13.30 14.33 -8.70
N LYS A 26 13.97 15.48 -8.48
CA LYS A 26 14.42 15.89 -7.14
C LYS A 26 13.79 17.22 -6.71
N THR A 27 13.53 17.34 -5.42
CA THR A 27 13.07 18.59 -4.79
C THR A 27 14.22 19.60 -4.64
N ALA A 28 13.91 20.85 -4.29
CA ALA A 28 14.91 21.90 -4.09
C ALA A 28 15.89 21.58 -2.93
N ASP A 29 15.46 20.79 -1.94
CA ASP A 29 16.28 20.30 -0.81
C ASP A 29 16.93 18.93 -1.09
N GLY A 30 16.92 18.48 -2.35
CA GLY A 30 17.67 17.32 -2.83
C GLY A 30 17.02 15.96 -2.60
N LYS A 31 15.79 15.89 -2.08
CA LYS A 31 15.05 14.63 -1.90
C LYS A 31 14.56 14.10 -3.25
N ILE A 32 14.48 12.79 -3.39
CA ILE A 32 13.79 12.20 -4.53
C ILE A 32 12.28 12.39 -4.42
N THR A 33 11.62 12.76 -5.52
CA THR A 33 10.16 12.83 -5.59
C THR A 33 9.61 11.47 -5.97
N VAL A 34 8.71 10.92 -5.16
CA VAL A 34 8.14 9.60 -5.33
C VAL A 34 6.64 9.70 -5.48
N ALA A 35 6.11 9.18 -6.59
CA ALA A 35 4.70 8.89 -6.76
C ALA A 35 4.41 7.49 -6.22
N ALA A 36 3.35 7.33 -5.44
CA ALA A 36 2.83 6.03 -5.05
C ALA A 36 1.38 5.92 -5.50
N SER A 37 0.97 4.75 -5.99
CA SER A 37 -0.37 4.56 -6.54
C SER A 37 -1.45 4.79 -5.49
N PHE A 38 -1.40 4.06 -4.39
CA PHE A 38 -2.36 4.14 -3.29
C PHE A 38 -1.68 3.99 -1.93
N TYR A 39 -2.47 3.99 -0.86
CA TYR A 39 -2.00 4.18 0.51
C TYR A 39 -0.87 3.23 0.97
N PRO A 40 -0.96 1.88 0.87
CA PRO A 40 0.12 0.99 1.33
C PRO A 40 1.43 1.23 0.59
N MET A 41 1.37 1.48 -0.71
CA MET A 41 2.56 1.79 -1.52
C MET A 41 3.22 3.09 -1.06
N ALA A 42 2.41 4.09 -0.69
CA ALA A 42 2.92 5.34 -0.12
C ALA A 42 3.52 5.16 1.28
N GLU A 43 2.94 4.30 2.11
CA GLU A 43 3.49 3.97 3.43
C GLU A 43 4.85 3.27 3.34
N PHE A 44 4.97 2.27 2.47
CA PHE A 44 6.25 1.60 2.23
C PHE A 44 7.30 2.55 1.67
N ALA A 45 6.90 3.40 0.72
CA ALA A 45 7.79 4.42 0.17
C ALA A 45 8.23 5.44 1.22
N ARG A 46 7.34 5.91 2.11
CA ARG A 46 7.68 6.82 3.22
C ARG A 46 8.59 6.15 4.24
N ALA A 47 8.28 4.90 4.60
CA ALA A 47 9.07 4.13 5.54
C ALA A 47 10.51 3.97 5.06
N VAL A 48 10.72 3.60 3.79
CA VAL A 48 12.04 3.43 3.19
C VAL A 48 12.73 4.77 2.97
N GLY A 49 12.00 5.75 2.41
CA GLY A 49 12.56 7.04 2.01
C GLY A 49 13.00 7.92 3.17
N GLY A 50 12.27 7.88 4.29
CA GLY A 50 12.53 8.72 5.45
C GLY A 50 12.66 10.19 5.06
N SER A 51 13.73 10.85 5.51
CA SER A 51 14.00 12.26 5.20
C SER A 51 14.54 12.50 3.78
N HIS A 52 14.86 11.46 3.02
CA HIS A 52 15.49 11.55 1.69
C HIS A 52 14.50 11.44 0.53
N ALA A 53 13.22 11.21 0.80
CA ALA A 53 12.18 11.15 -0.21
C ALA A 53 10.99 12.07 0.15
N GLU A 54 10.39 12.65 -0.89
CA GLU A 54 9.10 13.31 -0.82
C GLU A 54 8.07 12.44 -1.53
N VAL A 55 7.19 11.79 -0.74
CA VAL A 55 6.24 10.81 -1.24
C VAL A 55 4.85 11.42 -1.30
N TYR A 56 4.22 11.33 -2.46
CA TYR A 56 2.79 11.63 -2.61
C TYR A 56 2.01 10.42 -3.13
N THR A 57 0.75 10.35 -2.75
CA THR A 57 -0.18 9.32 -3.19
C THR A 57 -0.97 9.84 -4.40
N MET A 58 -1.13 9.04 -5.45
CA MET A 58 -1.94 9.41 -6.62
C MET A 58 -3.43 9.29 -6.30
N ILE A 59 -3.84 8.17 -5.71
CA ILE A 59 -5.22 7.97 -5.25
C ILE A 59 -5.35 8.61 -3.87
N GLY A 60 -6.29 9.55 -3.75
CA GLY A 60 -6.52 10.28 -2.49
C GLY A 60 -7.11 9.38 -1.40
N ASP A 61 -6.97 9.81 -0.14
CA ASP A 61 -7.55 9.09 0.99
C ASP A 61 -9.09 9.00 0.87
N GLY A 62 -9.62 7.85 1.29
CA GLY A 62 -11.06 7.57 1.24
C GLY A 62 -11.59 7.25 -0.15
N ILE A 63 -10.73 7.14 -1.16
CA ILE A 63 -11.08 6.73 -2.52
C ILE A 63 -10.75 5.25 -2.68
N GLU A 64 -11.71 4.51 -3.22
CA GLU A 64 -11.59 3.10 -3.58
C GLU A 64 -10.63 2.94 -4.77
N PRO A 65 -9.52 2.15 -4.67
CA PRO A 65 -8.50 2.12 -5.69
C PRO A 65 -8.87 1.28 -6.92
N HIS A 66 -9.76 0.29 -6.81
CA HIS A 66 -10.05 -0.65 -7.88
C HIS A 66 -10.72 -0.01 -9.10
N ASP A 67 -11.48 1.08 -8.90
CA ASP A 67 -12.22 1.78 -9.97
C ASP A 67 -11.61 3.16 -10.31
N TRP A 68 -10.44 3.49 -9.74
CA TRP A 68 -9.82 4.78 -9.97
C TRP A 68 -8.98 4.80 -11.23
N GLU A 69 -9.01 5.93 -11.96
CA GLU A 69 -8.18 6.20 -13.13
C GLU A 69 -7.50 7.57 -13.04
N PRO A 70 -6.25 7.72 -13.53
CA PRO A 70 -5.53 8.99 -13.46
C PRO A 70 -6.09 10.02 -14.45
N SER A 71 -6.25 11.25 -13.99
CA SER A 71 -6.52 12.40 -14.84
C SER A 71 -5.24 12.88 -15.55
N ALA A 72 -5.39 13.76 -16.57
CA ALA A 72 -4.25 14.41 -17.22
C ALA A 72 -3.35 15.19 -16.24
N ARG A 73 -3.93 15.72 -15.15
CA ARG A 73 -3.18 16.39 -14.08
C ARG A 73 -2.33 15.40 -13.28
N ASP A 74 -2.85 14.21 -13.02
CA ASP A 74 -2.13 13.16 -12.31
C ASP A 74 -0.96 12.66 -13.16
N LEU A 75 -1.14 12.48 -14.47
CA LEU A 75 -0.05 12.14 -15.40
C LEU A 75 1.02 13.23 -15.45
N THR A 76 0.63 14.51 -15.50
CA THR A 76 1.58 15.64 -15.44
C THR A 76 2.39 15.65 -14.14
N ARG A 77 1.79 15.21 -13.04
CA ARG A 77 2.46 15.10 -11.75
C ARG A 77 3.37 13.88 -11.70
N LEU A 78 2.91 12.74 -12.27
CA LEU A 78 3.70 11.52 -12.39
C LEU A 78 4.98 11.75 -13.21
N ALA A 79 4.90 12.47 -14.32
CA ALA A 79 6.03 12.86 -15.18
C ALA A 79 7.18 13.57 -14.43
N LYS A 80 6.88 14.18 -13.27
CA LYS A 80 7.87 14.87 -12.42
C LYS A 80 8.46 13.99 -11.33
N ALA A 81 7.97 12.76 -11.17
CA ALA A 81 8.48 11.84 -10.15
C ALA A 81 9.81 11.21 -10.61
N LYS A 82 10.67 10.91 -9.65
CA LYS A 82 11.87 10.10 -9.88
C LYS A 82 11.55 8.61 -9.86
N VAL A 83 10.61 8.22 -9.00
CA VAL A 83 10.19 6.83 -8.82
C VAL A 83 8.67 6.78 -8.79
N PHE A 84 8.07 5.76 -9.41
CA PHE A 84 6.66 5.44 -9.28
C PHE A 84 6.51 4.04 -8.66
N VAL A 85 5.94 3.99 -7.47
CA VAL A 85 5.68 2.75 -6.72
C VAL A 85 4.21 2.38 -6.88
N TYR A 86 3.94 1.19 -7.39
CA TYR A 86 2.61 0.61 -7.52
C TYR A 86 2.64 -0.87 -7.13
N ASN A 87 1.50 -1.41 -6.75
CA ASN A 87 1.43 -2.80 -6.28
C ASN A 87 1.53 -3.81 -7.44
N GLY A 88 0.79 -3.56 -8.50
CA GLY A 88 0.51 -4.50 -9.57
C GLY A 88 -0.80 -5.27 -9.31
N GLY A 89 -1.67 -5.28 -10.34
CA GLY A 89 -2.97 -5.96 -10.30
C GLY A 89 -4.14 -5.13 -9.74
N VAL A 90 -3.90 -4.20 -8.80
CA VAL A 90 -4.91 -3.22 -8.35
C VAL A 90 -5.05 -2.09 -9.37
N GLU A 91 -3.95 -1.73 -10.03
CA GLU A 91 -3.84 -0.57 -10.90
C GLU A 91 -3.73 -0.98 -12.39
N PRO A 92 -4.84 -1.29 -13.07
CA PRO A 92 -4.80 -1.62 -14.50
C PRO A 92 -4.32 -0.44 -15.36
N TRP A 93 -4.41 0.77 -14.82
CA TRP A 93 -3.97 2.02 -15.43
C TRP A 93 -2.45 2.28 -15.29
N ALA A 94 -1.72 1.53 -14.45
CA ALA A 94 -0.32 1.84 -14.15
C ALA A 94 0.58 1.75 -15.39
N GLN A 95 0.46 0.69 -16.20
CA GLN A 95 1.26 0.57 -17.42
C GLN A 95 0.91 1.64 -18.48
N PRO A 96 -0.37 1.90 -18.82
CA PRO A 96 -0.74 3.04 -19.65
C PRO A 96 -0.22 4.40 -19.16
N ALA A 97 -0.24 4.64 -17.85
CA ALA A 97 0.31 5.87 -17.27
C ALA A 97 1.84 5.96 -17.44
N LEU A 98 2.56 4.85 -17.25
CA LEU A 98 4.01 4.78 -17.48
C LEU A 98 4.36 5.00 -18.95
N ASP A 99 3.59 4.42 -19.86
CA ASP A 99 3.78 4.62 -21.31
C ASP A 99 3.58 6.10 -21.70
N ALA A 100 2.62 6.78 -21.07
CA ALA A 100 2.36 8.21 -21.31
C ALA A 100 3.48 9.13 -20.81
N VAL A 101 4.34 8.67 -19.88
CA VAL A 101 5.47 9.42 -19.32
C VAL A 101 6.82 8.77 -19.61
N ALA A 102 6.92 7.91 -20.61
CA ALA A 102 8.12 7.10 -20.90
C ALA A 102 9.39 7.94 -21.10
N ASP A 103 9.27 9.11 -21.74
CA ASP A 103 10.40 10.01 -22.04
C ASP A 103 10.88 10.82 -20.82
N GLU A 104 10.15 10.80 -19.70
CA GLU A 104 10.45 11.59 -18.50
C GLU A 104 11.42 10.91 -17.53
N GLY A 105 11.76 9.63 -17.78
CA GLY A 105 12.75 8.88 -17.01
C GLY A 105 12.28 8.49 -15.60
N VAL A 106 10.97 8.33 -15.41
CA VAL A 106 10.37 7.81 -14.17
C VAL A 106 10.76 6.34 -14.01
N LEU A 107 11.34 5.98 -12.85
CA LEU A 107 11.66 4.58 -12.53
C LEU A 107 10.44 3.86 -11.99
N PRO A 108 9.87 2.87 -12.70
CA PRO A 108 8.73 2.10 -12.20
C PRO A 108 9.16 1.04 -11.18
N VAL A 109 8.34 0.83 -10.17
CA VAL A 109 8.50 -0.20 -9.14
C VAL A 109 7.16 -0.90 -8.95
N GLU A 110 7.01 -2.07 -9.55
CA GLU A 110 5.91 -2.99 -9.28
C GLU A 110 6.26 -3.79 -8.02
N ALA A 111 5.75 -3.35 -6.87
CA ALA A 111 6.15 -3.88 -5.57
C ALA A 111 5.76 -5.36 -5.39
N GLY A 112 4.57 -5.75 -5.85
CA GLY A 112 4.06 -7.12 -5.81
C GLY A 112 4.58 -8.04 -6.92
N LYS A 113 5.49 -7.58 -7.79
CA LYS A 113 5.98 -8.31 -8.97
C LYS A 113 6.43 -9.74 -8.68
N ALA A 114 7.09 -9.95 -7.54
CA ALA A 114 7.59 -11.27 -7.16
C ALA A 114 6.48 -12.32 -7.03
N PHE A 115 5.25 -11.89 -6.74
CA PHE A 115 4.09 -12.75 -6.49
C PHE A 115 3.19 -12.93 -7.72
N MET A 116 3.28 -12.04 -8.71
CA MET A 116 2.43 -12.08 -9.92
C MET A 116 2.59 -13.35 -10.76
N ALA A 117 3.67 -14.10 -10.56
CA ALA A 117 3.89 -15.39 -11.23
C ALA A 117 3.19 -16.57 -10.55
N GLU A 118 2.72 -16.44 -9.32
CA GLU A 118 1.98 -17.46 -8.60
C GLU A 118 0.60 -17.67 -9.24
N GLN A 119 0.15 -18.93 -9.31
CA GLN A 119 -1.03 -19.33 -10.11
C GLN A 119 -2.33 -18.60 -9.74
N ASN A 120 -2.48 -18.20 -8.47
CA ASN A 120 -3.66 -17.48 -7.97
C ASN A 120 -3.43 -15.95 -7.87
N SER A 121 -2.20 -15.48 -7.94
CA SER A 121 -1.83 -14.08 -7.69
C SER A 121 -2.24 -13.13 -8.81
N ARG A 122 -2.49 -13.65 -10.01
CA ARG A 122 -3.03 -12.82 -11.12
C ARG A 122 -4.47 -12.39 -10.90
N LEU A 123 -5.18 -13.08 -9.99
CA LEU A 123 -6.58 -12.78 -9.66
C LEU A 123 -6.70 -11.99 -8.36
N ASP A 124 -5.83 -12.25 -7.36
CA ASP A 124 -5.84 -11.60 -6.06
C ASP A 124 -4.59 -10.70 -5.91
N PRO A 125 -4.74 -9.37 -6.00
CA PRO A 125 -3.61 -8.45 -5.95
C PRO A 125 -3.24 -7.97 -4.53
N HIS A 126 -3.93 -8.44 -3.47
CA HIS A 126 -3.84 -7.88 -2.11
C HIS A 126 -2.63 -8.42 -1.32
N PHE A 127 -1.42 -8.31 -1.91
CA PHE A 127 -0.17 -8.84 -1.32
C PHE A 127 0.19 -8.18 0.00
N TRP A 128 0.01 -6.86 0.11
CA TRP A 128 0.35 -6.06 1.28
C TRP A 128 -0.36 -6.48 2.57
N LEU A 129 -1.46 -7.24 2.47
CA LEU A 129 -2.20 -7.72 3.65
C LEU A 129 -1.56 -8.95 4.31
N SER A 130 -0.64 -9.63 3.63
CA SER A 130 0.19 -10.64 4.28
C SER A 130 1.51 -10.03 4.76
N PRO A 131 1.82 -10.03 6.06
CA PRO A 131 3.10 -9.55 6.57
C PRO A 131 4.31 -10.14 5.84
N ARG A 132 4.24 -11.42 5.44
CA ARG A 132 5.33 -12.10 4.70
C ARG A 132 5.54 -11.54 3.31
N LYS A 133 4.46 -11.13 2.62
CA LYS A 133 4.54 -10.54 1.28
C LYS A 133 4.88 -9.06 1.37
N ALA A 134 4.37 -8.34 2.35
CA ALA A 134 4.69 -6.93 2.60
C ALA A 134 6.20 -6.70 2.85
N GLU A 135 6.90 -7.66 3.50
CA GLU A 135 8.36 -7.61 3.63
C GLU A 135 9.04 -7.52 2.26
N ALA A 136 8.64 -8.36 1.30
CA ALA A 136 9.22 -8.37 -0.04
C ALA A 136 8.87 -7.10 -0.83
N GLU A 137 7.67 -6.53 -0.65
CA GLU A 137 7.29 -5.26 -1.27
C GLU A 137 8.14 -4.10 -0.75
N VAL A 138 8.42 -4.04 0.56
CA VAL A 138 9.34 -3.04 1.16
C VAL A 138 10.76 -3.20 0.61
N LEU A 139 11.24 -4.43 0.41
CA LEU A 139 12.54 -4.69 -0.19
C LEU A 139 12.60 -4.22 -1.66
N ALA A 140 11.55 -4.44 -2.44
CA ALA A 140 11.47 -3.96 -3.82
C ALA A 140 11.53 -2.41 -3.89
N VAL A 141 10.83 -1.72 -2.98
CA VAL A 141 10.89 -0.25 -2.86
C VAL A 141 12.31 0.21 -2.49
N ARG A 142 12.96 -0.44 -1.51
CA ARG A 142 14.34 -0.14 -1.11
C ARG A 142 15.30 -0.23 -2.29
N ASP A 143 15.26 -1.33 -3.03
CA ASP A 143 16.18 -1.57 -4.14
C ASP A 143 16.02 -0.53 -5.26
N ALA A 144 14.78 -0.12 -5.51
CA ALA A 144 14.50 0.95 -6.45
C ALA A 144 15.00 2.32 -5.98
N PHE A 145 14.87 2.63 -4.70
CA PHE A 145 15.36 3.90 -4.13
C PHE A 145 16.88 3.96 -4.17
N ILE A 146 17.57 2.87 -3.84
CA ILE A 146 19.04 2.76 -3.99
C ILE A 146 19.45 2.99 -5.44
N LYS A 147 18.73 2.40 -6.41
CA LYS A 147 18.99 2.60 -7.84
C LYS A 147 18.76 4.05 -8.28
N ALA A 148 17.70 4.69 -7.77
CA ALA A 148 17.32 6.06 -8.13
C ALA A 148 18.22 7.14 -7.49
N ASP A 149 18.76 6.84 -6.30
CA ASP A 149 19.53 7.77 -5.47
C ASP A 149 20.62 7.04 -4.66
N PRO A 150 21.68 6.55 -5.32
CA PRO A 150 22.73 5.75 -4.69
C PRO A 150 23.48 6.45 -3.55
N ALA A 151 23.47 7.80 -3.54
CA ALA A 151 24.12 8.58 -2.49
C ALA A 151 23.52 8.36 -1.11
N ASN A 152 22.24 7.98 -1.03
CA ASN A 152 21.51 7.73 0.20
C ASN A 152 21.23 6.24 0.46
N ALA A 153 21.93 5.32 -0.25
CA ALA A 153 21.71 3.86 -0.17
C ALA A 153 21.70 3.33 1.27
N ALA A 154 22.69 3.69 2.08
CA ALA A 154 22.80 3.24 3.47
C ALA A 154 21.60 3.68 4.35
N ALA A 155 21.01 4.85 4.07
CA ALA A 155 19.83 5.32 4.77
C ALA A 155 18.59 4.50 4.38
N TYR A 156 18.42 4.20 3.09
CA TYR A 156 17.32 3.36 2.59
C TYR A 156 17.42 1.92 3.10
N GLU A 157 18.62 1.35 3.12
CA GLU A 157 18.88 0.02 3.71
C GLU A 157 18.49 -0.03 5.19
N LYS A 158 18.96 0.95 5.97
CA LYS A 158 18.63 1.03 7.39
C LYS A 158 17.14 1.20 7.64
N ASN A 159 16.51 2.13 6.95
CA ASN A 159 15.07 2.41 7.13
C ASN A 159 14.22 1.20 6.76
N ALA A 160 14.54 0.52 5.65
CA ALA A 160 13.86 -0.69 5.24
C ALA A 160 14.03 -1.80 6.27
N ALA A 161 15.24 -2.02 6.79
CA ALA A 161 15.51 -3.02 7.81
C ALA A 161 14.72 -2.74 9.10
N ASP A 162 14.69 -1.50 9.57
CA ASP A 162 13.94 -1.10 10.76
C ASP A 162 12.42 -1.33 10.57
N TYR A 163 11.88 -1.02 9.39
CA TYR A 163 10.46 -1.21 9.09
C TYR A 163 10.09 -2.68 8.94
N ILE A 164 10.95 -3.48 8.30
CA ILE A 164 10.79 -4.93 8.14
C ILE A 164 10.77 -5.63 9.51
N GLU A 165 11.59 -5.22 10.48
CA GLU A 165 11.51 -5.81 11.83
C GLU A 165 10.13 -5.58 12.48
N ARG A 166 9.49 -4.45 12.24
CA ARG A 166 8.11 -4.20 12.70
C ARG A 166 7.09 -5.08 11.95
N ILE A 167 7.28 -5.30 10.65
CA ILE A 167 6.45 -6.23 9.87
C ILE A 167 6.61 -7.67 10.38
N LYS A 168 7.83 -8.10 10.70
CA LYS A 168 8.09 -9.42 11.30
C LYS A 168 7.42 -9.60 12.67
N GLU A 169 7.24 -8.51 13.43
CA GLU A 169 6.43 -8.56 14.65
C GLU A 169 4.96 -8.89 14.35
N LEU A 170 4.40 -8.30 13.27
CA LEU A 170 3.05 -8.64 12.81
C LEU A 170 2.96 -10.11 12.36
N ASP A 171 3.98 -10.64 11.65
CA ASP A 171 4.05 -12.06 11.27
C ASP A 171 4.01 -12.96 12.51
N ARG A 172 4.82 -12.65 13.53
CA ARG A 172 4.84 -13.40 14.80
C ARG A 172 3.48 -13.36 15.49
N LYS A 173 2.82 -12.20 15.58
CA LYS A 173 1.48 -12.04 16.15
C LYS A 173 0.45 -12.87 15.38
N MET A 174 0.46 -12.80 14.06
CA MET A 174 -0.46 -13.57 13.21
C MET A 174 -0.23 -15.08 13.30
N ALA A 175 1.02 -15.52 13.37
CA ALA A 175 1.37 -16.93 13.61
C ALA A 175 0.83 -17.42 14.97
N ALA A 176 0.86 -16.59 16.00
CA ALA A 176 0.29 -16.91 17.32
C ALA A 176 -1.25 -17.02 17.26
N VAL A 177 -1.93 -16.14 16.51
CA VAL A 177 -3.38 -16.24 16.27
C VAL A 177 -3.72 -17.57 15.61
N LYS A 178 -3.01 -17.93 14.53
CA LYS A 178 -3.19 -19.23 13.85
C LYS A 178 -3.08 -20.43 14.79
N GLN A 179 -2.08 -20.42 15.69
CA GLN A 179 -1.85 -21.53 16.62
C GLN A 179 -3.01 -21.71 17.63
N LYS A 180 -3.62 -20.60 18.07
CA LYS A 180 -4.71 -20.59 19.04
C LYS A 180 -6.09 -20.74 18.39
N ALA A 181 -6.22 -20.48 17.11
CA ALA A 181 -7.48 -20.43 16.38
C ALA A 181 -8.24 -21.77 16.45
N GLN A 182 -9.45 -21.74 16.99
CA GLN A 182 -10.39 -22.85 17.03
C GLN A 182 -11.16 -23.00 15.73
N ILE A 183 -11.49 -21.87 15.10
CA ILE A 183 -12.14 -21.78 13.78
C ILE A 183 -11.07 -21.36 12.77
N LYS A 184 -11.03 -21.99 11.60
CA LYS A 184 -10.05 -21.68 10.57
C LYS A 184 -10.64 -20.83 9.42
N THR A 185 -11.96 -20.69 9.42
CA THR A 185 -12.69 -19.93 8.41
C THR A 185 -13.13 -18.59 8.97
N PHE A 186 -12.96 -17.52 8.17
CA PHE A 186 -13.52 -16.20 8.47
C PHE A 186 -14.24 -15.63 7.24
N VAL A 187 -15.23 -14.76 7.48
CA VAL A 187 -16.10 -14.18 6.47
C VAL A 187 -15.83 -12.69 6.35
N THR A 188 -15.60 -12.21 5.12
CA THR A 188 -15.33 -10.80 4.80
C THR A 188 -16.31 -10.25 3.78
N THR A 189 -16.40 -8.94 3.65
CA THR A 189 -17.19 -8.29 2.59
C THR A 189 -16.61 -8.60 1.22
N HIS A 190 -15.34 -8.27 0.91
CA HIS A 190 -14.72 -8.67 -0.35
C HIS A 190 -13.48 -9.57 -0.16
N ALA A 191 -12.93 -10.10 -1.25
CA ALA A 191 -11.91 -11.16 -1.23
C ALA A 191 -10.48 -10.59 -1.12
N ALA A 192 -10.21 -9.65 -0.21
CA ALA A 192 -8.89 -9.03 -0.07
C ALA A 192 -7.86 -9.86 0.73
N PHE A 193 -8.30 -10.78 1.57
CA PHE A 193 -7.43 -11.44 2.57
C PHE A 193 -6.99 -12.85 2.16
N GLY A 194 -7.06 -13.17 0.85
CA GLY A 194 -6.72 -14.49 0.34
C GLY A 194 -5.26 -14.88 0.60
N HIS A 195 -4.32 -13.96 0.37
CA HIS A 195 -2.90 -14.18 0.63
C HIS A 195 -2.60 -14.35 2.12
N LEU A 196 -3.17 -13.49 2.97
CA LEU A 196 -3.06 -13.64 4.42
C LEU A 196 -3.61 -15.02 4.86
N ALA A 197 -4.79 -15.38 4.40
CA ALA A 197 -5.39 -16.67 4.74
C ALA A 197 -4.50 -17.85 4.34
N ALA A 198 -3.97 -17.85 3.11
CA ALA A 198 -3.10 -18.90 2.60
C ALA A 198 -1.80 -19.03 3.41
N ASP A 199 -1.13 -17.91 3.69
CA ASP A 199 0.17 -17.87 4.39
C ASP A 199 0.07 -18.38 5.84
N TYR A 200 -1.10 -18.29 6.46
CA TYR A 200 -1.33 -18.77 7.84
C TYR A 200 -2.25 -19.98 7.92
N GLY A 201 -2.59 -20.63 6.79
CA GLY A 201 -3.42 -21.83 6.77
C GLY A 201 -4.84 -21.59 7.32
N LEU A 202 -5.39 -20.42 7.02
CA LEU A 202 -6.78 -20.03 7.25
C LEU A 202 -7.57 -20.11 5.94
N LYS A 203 -8.88 -19.95 6.03
CA LYS A 203 -9.79 -19.93 4.87
C LYS A 203 -10.64 -18.66 4.93
N GLN A 204 -10.52 -17.83 3.91
CA GLN A 204 -11.42 -16.71 3.69
C GLN A 204 -12.64 -17.18 2.88
N ILE A 205 -13.83 -16.73 3.27
CA ILE A 205 -15.03 -16.74 2.44
C ILE A 205 -15.48 -15.27 2.31
N SER A 206 -15.55 -14.77 1.09
CA SER A 206 -16.01 -13.41 0.82
C SER A 206 -17.47 -13.39 0.39
N ILE A 207 -18.19 -12.34 0.78
CA ILE A 207 -19.56 -12.05 0.33
C ILE A 207 -19.56 -11.63 -1.13
N MET A 208 -18.61 -10.76 -1.48
CA MET A 208 -18.36 -10.22 -2.83
C MET A 208 -17.06 -10.78 -3.40
N GLY A 209 -16.78 -10.49 -4.69
CA GLY A 209 -15.53 -10.88 -5.35
C GLY A 209 -14.31 -10.08 -4.87
N LEU A 210 -13.33 -9.91 -5.77
CA LEU A 210 -12.11 -9.13 -5.52
C LEU A 210 -12.36 -7.62 -5.51
N SER A 211 -13.47 -7.14 -6.08
CA SER A 211 -13.93 -5.76 -6.00
C SER A 211 -15.11 -5.67 -5.01
N PRO A 212 -15.09 -4.68 -4.09
CA PRO A 212 -16.17 -4.49 -3.13
C PRO A 212 -17.48 -3.98 -3.75
N GLN A 213 -17.49 -3.63 -5.04
CA GLN A 213 -18.68 -3.22 -5.79
C GLN A 213 -19.46 -4.39 -6.40
N SER A 214 -18.94 -5.62 -6.31
CA SER A 214 -19.62 -6.81 -6.82
C SER A 214 -20.90 -7.11 -6.03
N GLU A 215 -22.03 -7.31 -6.70
CA GLU A 215 -23.28 -7.68 -6.04
C GLU A 215 -23.45 -9.22 -5.97
N PRO A 216 -23.52 -9.81 -4.76
CA PRO A 216 -23.75 -11.25 -4.61
C PRO A 216 -25.21 -11.62 -4.93
N SER A 217 -25.41 -12.81 -5.48
CA SER A 217 -26.77 -13.31 -5.68
C SER A 217 -27.43 -13.71 -4.35
N PRO A 218 -28.78 -13.62 -4.22
CA PRO A 218 -29.50 -14.11 -3.04
C PRO A 218 -29.18 -15.56 -2.68
N ALA A 219 -28.99 -16.42 -3.68
CA ALA A 219 -28.63 -17.82 -3.49
C ALA A 219 -27.24 -17.98 -2.86
N ALA A 220 -26.28 -17.14 -3.26
CA ALA A 220 -24.94 -17.14 -2.67
C ALA A 220 -24.97 -16.69 -1.20
N LEU A 221 -25.76 -15.65 -0.88
CA LEU A 221 -25.94 -15.18 0.49
C LEU A 221 -26.56 -16.25 1.39
N ASN A 222 -27.63 -16.91 0.94
CA ASN A 222 -28.26 -18.00 1.71
C ASN A 222 -27.30 -19.17 1.94
N LYS A 223 -26.49 -19.54 0.94
CA LYS A 223 -25.47 -20.57 1.09
C LYS A 223 -24.42 -20.15 2.14
N LEU A 224 -23.97 -18.90 2.11
CA LEU A 224 -22.99 -18.37 3.07
C LEU A 224 -23.54 -18.44 4.50
N VAL A 225 -24.77 -18.01 4.75
CA VAL A 225 -25.45 -18.12 6.06
C VAL A 225 -25.50 -19.57 6.53
N GLY A 226 -25.77 -20.51 5.64
CA GLY A 226 -25.71 -21.96 5.96
C GLY A 226 -24.33 -22.38 6.44
N VAL A 227 -23.29 -22.05 5.69
CA VAL A 227 -21.89 -22.37 6.05
C VAL A 227 -21.50 -21.72 7.40
N MET A 228 -21.89 -20.46 7.63
CA MET A 228 -21.60 -19.78 8.89
C MET A 228 -22.20 -20.51 10.10
N ARG A 229 -23.44 -21.01 9.98
CA ARG A 229 -24.10 -21.77 11.02
C ARG A 229 -23.42 -23.13 11.26
N GLU A 230 -23.09 -23.84 10.16
CA GLU A 230 -22.45 -25.15 10.20
C GLU A 230 -21.04 -25.08 10.82
N GLU A 231 -20.22 -24.10 10.42
CA GLU A 231 -18.85 -23.90 10.92
C GLU A 231 -18.80 -23.07 12.22
N ASN A 232 -19.97 -22.69 12.81
CA ASN A 232 -20.09 -21.87 14.02
C ASN A 232 -19.34 -20.53 13.94
N ILE A 233 -19.37 -19.88 12.77
CA ILE A 233 -18.73 -18.58 12.53
C ILE A 233 -19.57 -17.49 13.21
N LYS A 234 -18.97 -16.77 14.17
CA LYS A 234 -19.66 -15.79 15.00
C LYS A 234 -19.48 -14.35 14.54
N TYR A 235 -18.64 -14.11 13.55
CA TYR A 235 -18.32 -12.76 13.09
C TYR A 235 -18.27 -12.67 11.56
N VAL A 236 -18.82 -11.57 11.04
CA VAL A 236 -18.66 -11.11 9.63
C VAL A 236 -17.82 -9.85 9.65
N PHE A 237 -16.76 -9.85 8.89
CA PHE A 237 -15.90 -8.67 8.78
C PHE A 237 -16.38 -7.70 7.72
N PHE A 238 -16.36 -6.40 8.06
CA PHE A 238 -16.61 -5.31 7.14
C PHE A 238 -15.42 -4.33 7.10
N GLU A 239 -15.41 -3.47 6.11
CA GLU A 239 -14.32 -2.58 5.76
C GLU A 239 -14.65 -1.12 6.07
N THR A 240 -13.60 -0.30 6.24
CA THR A 240 -13.75 1.11 6.67
C THR A 240 -14.17 2.06 5.56
N LEU A 241 -13.94 1.72 4.28
CA LEU A 241 -14.24 2.60 3.13
C LEU A 241 -15.56 2.28 2.43
N VAL A 242 -16.22 1.17 2.77
CA VAL A 242 -17.49 0.76 2.17
C VAL A 242 -18.61 0.66 3.20
N SER A 243 -19.87 0.59 2.73
CA SER A 243 -21.04 0.49 3.62
C SER A 243 -21.07 -0.85 4.35
N PRO A 244 -21.23 -0.91 5.68
CA PRO A 244 -21.28 -2.15 6.45
C PRO A 244 -22.61 -2.92 6.28
N ARG A 245 -23.61 -2.37 5.60
CA ARG A 245 -25.01 -2.87 5.56
C ARG A 245 -25.11 -4.34 5.16
N ILE A 246 -24.32 -4.78 4.17
CA ILE A 246 -24.37 -6.17 3.71
C ILE A 246 -23.80 -7.13 4.77
N ALA A 247 -22.70 -6.75 5.42
CA ALA A 247 -22.11 -7.52 6.50
C ALA A 247 -23.06 -7.61 7.71
N GLU A 248 -23.69 -6.49 8.07
CA GLU A 248 -24.68 -6.43 9.16
C GLU A 248 -25.92 -7.31 8.87
N SER A 249 -26.43 -7.29 7.62
CA SER A 249 -27.55 -8.12 7.20
C SER A 249 -27.22 -9.61 7.30
N ILE A 250 -26.07 -10.03 6.79
CA ILE A 250 -25.62 -11.43 6.84
C ILE A 250 -25.35 -11.86 8.27
N ALA A 251 -24.72 -11.03 9.09
CA ALA A 251 -24.45 -11.30 10.48
C ALA A 251 -25.77 -11.53 11.26
N ALA A 252 -26.77 -10.65 11.08
CA ALA A 252 -28.07 -10.77 11.73
C ALA A 252 -28.79 -12.07 11.34
N GLU A 253 -28.77 -12.43 10.04
CA GLU A 253 -29.40 -13.66 9.56
C GLU A 253 -28.68 -14.93 10.06
N ALA A 254 -27.36 -14.89 10.18
CA ALA A 254 -26.57 -16.01 10.68
C ALA A 254 -26.58 -16.13 12.22
N GLY A 255 -27.08 -15.12 12.96
CA GLY A 255 -26.94 -15.02 14.41
C GLY A 255 -25.52 -14.69 14.86
N ALA A 256 -24.80 -13.93 14.04
CA ALA A 256 -23.42 -13.50 14.25
C ALA A 256 -23.35 -11.99 14.52
N ARG A 257 -22.16 -11.49 14.78
CA ARG A 257 -21.85 -10.06 14.98
C ARG A 257 -20.95 -9.55 13.83
N THR A 258 -20.70 -8.27 13.79
CA THR A 258 -19.76 -7.67 12.85
C THR A 258 -18.49 -7.21 13.57
N LEU A 259 -17.34 -7.30 12.88
CA LEU A 259 -16.06 -6.71 13.26
C LEU A 259 -15.43 -6.02 12.06
N VAL A 260 -14.51 -5.09 12.31
CA VAL A 260 -13.73 -4.47 11.25
C VAL A 260 -12.56 -5.37 10.86
N LEU A 261 -12.36 -5.56 9.55
CA LEU A 261 -11.11 -6.05 8.97
C LEU A 261 -10.77 -5.14 7.78
N ASP A 262 -9.80 -4.27 7.99
CA ASP A 262 -9.48 -3.18 7.08
C ASP A 262 -8.50 -3.65 6.00
N PRO A 263 -8.83 -3.58 4.70
CA PRO A 263 -7.92 -3.98 3.62
C PRO A 263 -6.81 -2.94 3.37
N ILE A 264 -6.78 -1.84 4.10
CA ILE A 264 -5.74 -0.80 4.08
C ILE A 264 -5.58 -0.18 2.67
N GLU A 265 -6.64 -0.14 1.88
CA GLU A 265 -6.62 0.44 0.53
C GLU A 265 -6.57 1.97 0.53
N GLY A 266 -6.87 2.58 1.67
CA GLY A 266 -6.79 4.02 1.91
C GLY A 266 -7.06 4.33 3.38
N LEU A 267 -6.70 5.53 3.83
CA LEU A 267 -7.09 5.99 5.16
C LEU A 267 -8.52 6.53 5.16
N SER A 268 -9.33 6.05 6.09
CA SER A 268 -10.59 6.72 6.41
C SER A 268 -10.34 8.11 7.01
N GLY A 269 -11.35 8.99 6.96
CA GLY A 269 -11.24 10.30 7.60
C GLY A 269 -10.98 10.21 9.12
N GLU A 270 -11.45 9.15 9.78
CA GLU A 270 -11.18 8.88 11.19
C GLU A 270 -9.75 8.37 11.38
N GLY A 271 -9.29 7.40 10.58
CA GLY A 271 -7.93 6.88 10.63
C GLY A 271 -6.88 7.96 10.46
N ARG A 272 -7.12 8.94 9.57
CA ARG A 272 -6.24 10.10 9.42
C ARG A 272 -6.20 10.95 10.70
N ARG A 273 -7.34 11.24 11.32
CA ARG A 273 -7.40 12.05 12.54
C ARG A 273 -6.76 11.35 13.74
N SER A 274 -6.86 10.02 13.81
CA SER A 274 -6.25 9.22 14.88
C SER A 274 -4.75 8.95 14.68
N GLY A 275 -4.19 9.34 13.52
CA GLY A 275 -2.79 9.09 13.19
C GLY A 275 -2.53 7.61 12.94
N ASP A 276 -3.45 6.93 12.27
CA ASP A 276 -3.27 5.56 11.84
C ASP A 276 -2.15 5.46 10.81
N ASP A 277 -1.46 4.34 10.85
CA ASP A 277 -0.49 3.89 9.87
C ASP A 277 -0.74 2.43 9.50
N TYR A 278 -0.07 1.94 8.48
CA TYR A 278 -0.19 0.56 8.02
C TYR A 278 -0.01 -0.45 9.16
N LEU A 279 1.00 -0.27 10.01
CA LEU A 279 1.32 -1.21 11.07
C LEU A 279 0.24 -1.23 12.17
N LYS A 280 -0.30 -0.06 12.55
CA LYS A 280 -1.39 0.04 13.54
C LYS A 280 -2.67 -0.61 13.03
N ILE A 281 -2.99 -0.39 11.74
CA ILE A 281 -4.17 -1.02 11.13
C ILE A 281 -4.00 -2.54 11.09
N MET A 282 -2.84 -3.04 10.67
CA MET A 282 -2.54 -4.47 10.70
C MET A 282 -2.61 -5.05 12.11
N GLU A 283 -2.14 -4.35 13.14
CA GLU A 283 -2.29 -4.80 14.53
C GLU A 283 -3.75 -4.95 14.95
N ARG A 284 -4.61 -3.99 14.58
CA ARG A 284 -6.06 -4.08 14.83
C ARG A 284 -6.70 -5.25 14.07
N ASN A 285 -6.31 -5.42 12.81
CA ASN A 285 -6.76 -6.55 11.99
C ASN A 285 -6.41 -7.89 12.64
N ILE A 286 -5.18 -8.05 13.10
CA ILE A 286 -4.73 -9.27 13.77
C ILE A 286 -5.51 -9.51 15.07
N LYS A 287 -5.75 -8.46 15.87
CA LYS A 287 -6.56 -8.56 17.11
C LYS A 287 -8.00 -8.97 16.78
N ASN A 288 -8.62 -8.38 15.78
CA ASN A 288 -9.99 -8.72 15.38
C ASN A 288 -10.09 -10.14 14.81
N LEU A 289 -9.08 -10.59 14.05
CA LEU A 289 -8.97 -11.99 13.64
C LEU A 289 -8.80 -12.94 14.84
N GLU A 290 -8.02 -12.57 15.86
CA GLU A 290 -7.88 -13.37 17.09
C GLU A 290 -9.23 -13.55 17.80
N ILE A 291 -10.02 -12.48 17.92
CA ILE A 291 -11.38 -12.55 18.51
C ILE A 291 -12.26 -13.50 17.71
N ALA A 292 -12.34 -13.31 16.40
CA ALA A 292 -13.25 -14.06 15.54
C ALA A 292 -12.88 -15.55 15.44
N LEU A 293 -11.58 -15.87 15.35
CA LEU A 293 -11.09 -17.24 15.16
C LEU A 293 -11.02 -18.05 16.46
N ASN A 294 -11.03 -17.40 17.64
CA ASN A 294 -11.07 -18.09 18.93
C ASN A 294 -12.49 -18.42 19.41
N GLY A 295 -13.53 -17.98 18.70
CA GLY A 295 -14.92 -18.24 19.07
C GLY A 295 -15.35 -17.64 20.41
N LYS A 296 -14.58 -16.70 20.96
CA LYS A 296 -14.93 -16.02 22.22
C LYS A 296 -15.94 -14.92 21.92
N GLU A 297 -17.07 -14.96 22.60
CA GLU A 297 -17.98 -13.84 22.70
C GLU A 297 -17.38 -12.81 23.67
N GLU A 298 -17.10 -11.57 23.20
CA GLU A 298 -16.87 -10.43 24.09
C GLU A 298 -18.20 -9.77 24.46
#